data_bc12da8da98cccca5a790d4d85c9e03d
#
_entry.id   bc12da8da98cccca5a790d4d85c9e03d
#
_cell.length_a   1.000
_cell.length_b   1.000
_cell.length_c   1.000
_cell.angle_alpha   90.00
_cell.angle_beta   90.00
_cell.angle_gamma   90.00
#
_symmetry.space_group_name_H-M   'P 1'
#
loop_
_entity.id
_entity.type
_entity.pdbx_description
1 polymer ?
#
loop_
_entity_poly.entity_id
_entity_poly.type
_entity_poly.pdbx_seq_one_letter_code
_entity_poly.pdbx_strand_id
1 'polypeptide(L)'
;MRDTELFQAALGLSSPWIVLRSEFDPDQKQLDLHMGFARGSRFACPACGAEGCGVHDVREKEWRHLNFFQHKTVLKASIPRVSCDKCGVKQVSPPWARTGSGFTLLFEAFLLSMVKAMPVANVAEIVDEHDTRLWRVLDHYVSRAVEGLDLSEVEQIAADETSARRGHDYISLFVDMVRRKVVYVADGKDAATVDGFAAFLEAHGGKRENITDASIDMGAAFIAGVKANFPNAKITFDKFHVIKLVNEAVDEVRRTEAKHNDWIKGTRYLWLKNLQNLDEEEKASIVRLEAANLDTMQAWQIRQNLQDVFTMPSVASARKFLHRWHAWVSTCDLQPMKKVAATIMAKADEILRSISSNLSNGLLEAINGNVQAAKRKAKGYRTKHNLKLMVYLIAGGVLDALPT
;
A
#
# COMPACT_ATOMS: atom_id res chain seq x y z
N MET A 1 -30.96 7.38 -36.51
CA MET A 1 -29.54 7.49 -36.11
C MET A 1 -28.81 6.32 -36.77
N ARG A 2 -27.80 6.60 -37.58
CA ARG A 2 -26.97 5.56 -38.15
C ARG A 2 -26.06 4.98 -37.05
N ASP A 3 -25.57 3.76 -37.24
CA ASP A 3 -24.64 3.12 -36.31
C ASP A 3 -23.37 3.95 -36.04
N THR A 4 -22.80 4.56 -37.09
CA THR A 4 -21.65 5.47 -36.97
C THR A 4 -21.94 6.71 -36.13
N GLU A 5 -23.15 7.26 -36.22
CA GLU A 5 -23.59 8.41 -35.41
C GLU A 5 -23.74 8.02 -33.93
N LEU A 6 -24.24 6.79 -33.67
CA LEU A 6 -24.35 6.26 -32.33
C LEU A 6 -22.95 6.10 -31.68
N PHE A 7 -22.04 5.45 -32.40
CA PHE A 7 -20.66 5.26 -31.88
C PHE A 7 -19.89 6.57 -31.77
N GLN A 8 -20.08 7.51 -32.70
CA GLN A 8 -19.50 8.84 -32.62
C GLN A 8 -19.90 9.55 -31.31
N ALA A 9 -21.18 9.54 -30.97
CA ALA A 9 -21.73 10.13 -29.76
C ALA A 9 -21.26 9.37 -28.50
N ALA A 10 -21.32 8.02 -28.54
CA ALA A 10 -20.95 7.18 -27.41
C ALA A 10 -19.45 7.29 -27.04
N LEU A 11 -18.57 7.49 -28.05
CA LEU A 11 -17.14 7.72 -27.85
C LEU A 11 -16.80 9.18 -27.51
N GLY A 12 -17.77 10.09 -27.49
CA GLY A 12 -17.54 11.52 -27.21
C GLY A 12 -16.63 12.20 -28.23
N LEU A 13 -16.63 11.75 -29.49
CA LEU A 13 -15.72 12.25 -30.49
C LEU A 13 -16.19 13.58 -31.07
N SER A 14 -15.28 14.54 -31.07
CA SER A 14 -15.46 15.85 -31.69
C SER A 14 -14.63 16.00 -32.97
N SER A 15 -15.04 16.92 -33.84
CA SER A 15 -14.26 17.29 -35.03
C SER A 15 -12.78 17.58 -34.66
N PRO A 16 -11.83 17.16 -35.48
CA PRO A 16 -11.99 16.57 -36.80
C PRO A 16 -12.17 15.05 -36.84
N TRP A 17 -12.22 14.36 -35.68
CA TRP A 17 -12.31 12.91 -35.60
C TRP A 17 -13.72 12.40 -35.83
N ILE A 18 -13.85 11.35 -36.64
CA ILE A 18 -15.12 10.75 -37.02
C ILE A 18 -15.06 9.24 -37.03
N VAL A 19 -16.19 8.58 -36.75
CA VAL A 19 -16.37 7.14 -37.03
C VAL A 19 -16.75 6.99 -38.52
N LEU A 20 -15.92 6.27 -39.27
CA LEU A 20 -16.11 6.07 -40.70
C LEU A 20 -17.08 4.91 -40.98
N ARG A 21 -16.91 3.80 -40.26
CA ARG A 21 -17.73 2.59 -40.34
C ARG A 21 -17.58 1.72 -39.13
N SER A 22 -18.54 0.84 -38.91
CA SER A 22 -18.50 -0.24 -37.93
C SER A 22 -18.61 -1.58 -38.65
N GLU A 23 -17.86 -2.58 -38.20
CA GLU A 23 -17.86 -3.93 -38.72
C GLU A 23 -17.95 -4.92 -37.57
N PHE A 24 -18.93 -5.83 -37.62
CA PHE A 24 -19.08 -6.88 -36.62
C PHE A 24 -18.75 -8.21 -37.24
N ASP A 25 -17.76 -8.89 -36.69
CA ASP A 25 -17.40 -10.26 -37.07
C ASP A 25 -18.04 -11.22 -36.04
N PRO A 26 -19.07 -11.99 -36.46
CA PRO A 26 -19.77 -12.91 -35.55
C PRO A 26 -18.94 -14.15 -35.20
N ASP A 27 -17.98 -14.55 -36.05
CA ASP A 27 -17.15 -15.73 -35.83
C ASP A 27 -16.06 -15.40 -34.78
N GLN A 28 -15.43 -14.24 -34.91
CA GLN A 28 -14.45 -13.74 -33.91
C GLN A 28 -15.10 -13.08 -32.73
N LYS A 29 -16.41 -12.85 -32.76
CA LYS A 29 -17.15 -12.10 -31.72
C LYS A 29 -16.53 -10.73 -31.42
N GLN A 30 -16.17 -10.00 -32.49
CA GLN A 30 -15.46 -8.74 -32.43
C GLN A 30 -16.18 -7.63 -33.17
N LEU A 31 -16.24 -6.45 -32.56
CA LEU A 31 -16.69 -5.20 -33.20
C LEU A 31 -15.46 -4.35 -33.51
N ASP A 32 -15.26 -4.05 -34.79
CA ASP A 32 -14.24 -3.12 -35.27
C ASP A 32 -14.89 -1.76 -35.61
N LEU A 33 -14.39 -0.71 -34.95
CA LEU A 33 -14.80 0.67 -35.24
C LEU A 33 -13.67 1.37 -35.98
N HIS A 34 -13.92 1.68 -37.25
CA HIS A 34 -12.95 2.37 -38.08
C HIS A 34 -13.06 3.89 -37.89
N MET A 35 -11.98 4.46 -37.40
CA MET A 35 -11.89 5.87 -37.04
C MET A 35 -11.05 6.63 -38.07
N GLY A 36 -11.42 7.87 -38.33
CA GLY A 36 -10.66 8.74 -39.23
C GLY A 36 -10.87 10.21 -38.89
N PHE A 37 -10.56 11.03 -39.86
CA PHE A 37 -10.77 12.48 -39.75
C PHE A 37 -11.24 13.05 -41.09
N ALA A 38 -11.92 14.17 -41.05
CA ALA A 38 -12.47 14.83 -42.24
C ALA A 38 -11.33 15.22 -43.21
N ARG A 39 -11.60 15.09 -44.52
CA ARG A 39 -10.63 15.47 -45.57
C ARG A 39 -10.30 16.99 -45.45
N GLY A 40 -9.01 17.30 -45.53
CA GLY A 40 -8.54 18.69 -45.39
C GLY A 40 -8.37 19.17 -43.94
N SER A 41 -8.57 18.29 -42.95
CA SER A 41 -8.32 18.60 -41.54
C SER A 41 -6.89 19.06 -41.31
N ARG A 42 -6.74 20.01 -40.39
CA ARG A 42 -5.45 20.48 -39.86
C ARG A 42 -5.39 20.21 -38.37
N PHE A 43 -4.20 19.96 -37.86
CA PHE A 43 -3.99 19.60 -36.47
C PHE A 43 -2.92 20.46 -35.83
N ALA A 44 -2.96 20.58 -34.51
CA ALA A 44 -1.88 21.19 -33.77
C ALA A 44 -0.67 20.26 -33.72
N CYS A 45 0.53 20.83 -33.78
CA CYS A 45 1.77 20.09 -33.58
C CYS A 45 1.85 19.57 -32.14
N PRO A 46 1.98 18.26 -31.90
CA PRO A 46 2.00 17.71 -30.55
C PRO A 46 3.29 18.05 -29.75
N ALA A 47 4.32 18.60 -30.41
CA ALA A 47 5.57 18.95 -29.75
C ALA A 47 5.66 20.43 -29.34
N CYS A 48 5.09 21.35 -30.12
CA CYS A 48 5.20 22.80 -29.83
C CYS A 48 3.84 23.53 -29.80
N GLY A 49 2.72 22.83 -30.02
CA GLY A 49 1.39 23.42 -30.03
C GLY A 49 1.05 24.27 -31.25
N ALA A 50 1.95 24.41 -32.24
CA ALA A 50 1.63 25.22 -33.46
C ALA A 50 0.40 24.68 -34.14
N GLU A 51 -0.61 25.53 -34.28
CA GLU A 51 -1.91 25.20 -34.91
C GLU A 51 -1.83 25.15 -36.43
N GLY A 52 -2.81 24.50 -37.06
CA GLY A 52 -3.00 24.55 -38.49
C GLY A 52 -1.97 23.77 -39.31
N CYS A 53 -1.23 22.82 -38.71
CA CYS A 53 -0.30 21.99 -39.45
C CYS A 53 -1.03 21.02 -40.41
N GLY A 54 -0.55 20.94 -41.65
CA GLY A 54 -1.08 20.03 -42.67
C GLY A 54 -0.70 18.60 -42.41
N VAL A 55 -1.55 17.64 -42.84
CA VAL A 55 -1.27 16.22 -42.77
C VAL A 55 -0.20 15.88 -43.82
N HIS A 56 0.91 15.26 -43.35
CA HIS A 56 1.98 14.76 -44.19
C HIS A 56 1.64 13.37 -44.75
N ASP A 57 1.32 12.46 -43.85
CA ASP A 57 0.89 11.09 -44.13
C ASP A 57 0.08 10.52 -42.94
N VAL A 58 -0.33 9.27 -43.01
CA VAL A 58 -1.08 8.58 -41.97
C VAL A 58 -0.43 7.26 -41.61
N ARG A 59 -0.67 6.82 -40.36
CA ARG A 59 -0.28 5.47 -39.92
C ARG A 59 -1.47 4.77 -39.30
N GLU A 60 -1.70 3.54 -39.76
CA GLU A 60 -2.73 2.68 -39.19
C GLU A 60 -2.32 2.23 -37.78
N LYS A 61 -3.24 2.34 -36.84
CA LYS A 61 -3.10 1.86 -35.46
C LYS A 61 -4.41 1.32 -34.95
N GLU A 62 -4.30 0.46 -33.94
CA GLU A 62 -5.46 -0.13 -33.27
C GLU A 62 -5.35 -0.03 -31.75
N TRP A 63 -6.49 0.03 -31.09
CA TRP A 63 -6.64 0.06 -29.65
C TRP A 63 -7.78 -0.82 -29.20
N ARG A 64 -7.55 -1.61 -28.16
CA ARG A 64 -8.59 -2.33 -27.44
C ARG A 64 -9.45 -1.34 -26.67
N HIS A 65 -10.78 -1.43 -26.86
CA HIS A 65 -11.77 -0.61 -26.16
C HIS A 65 -12.64 -1.47 -25.24
N LEU A 66 -13.54 -0.86 -24.46
CA LEU A 66 -14.57 -1.55 -23.68
C LEU A 66 -15.39 -2.49 -24.58
N ASN A 67 -15.80 -3.64 -24.04
CA ASN A 67 -16.63 -4.56 -24.79
C ASN A 67 -17.96 -3.91 -25.22
N PHE A 68 -18.38 -4.18 -26.41
CA PHE A 68 -19.74 -3.93 -26.85
C PHE A 68 -20.58 -5.17 -26.51
N PHE A 69 -21.42 -5.03 -25.47
CA PHE A 69 -22.01 -6.18 -24.78
C PHE A 69 -20.92 -7.15 -24.31
N GLN A 70 -20.98 -8.42 -24.76
CA GLN A 70 -19.96 -9.44 -24.47
C GLN A 70 -18.84 -9.51 -25.55
N HIS A 71 -18.94 -8.70 -26.60
CA HIS A 71 -18.04 -8.78 -27.75
C HIS A 71 -16.85 -7.83 -27.61
N LYS A 72 -15.68 -8.31 -27.99
CA LYS A 72 -14.45 -7.52 -28.02
C LYS A 72 -14.60 -6.35 -28.99
N THR A 73 -14.21 -5.15 -28.56
CA THR A 73 -14.25 -3.97 -29.42
C THR A 73 -12.85 -3.44 -29.66
N VAL A 74 -12.53 -3.17 -30.93
CA VAL A 74 -11.25 -2.62 -31.35
C VAL A 74 -11.48 -1.34 -32.15
N LEU A 75 -10.81 -0.24 -31.76
CA LEU A 75 -10.75 0.97 -32.55
C LEU A 75 -9.58 0.88 -33.51
N LYS A 76 -9.84 0.92 -34.81
CA LYS A 76 -8.84 0.94 -35.89
C LYS A 76 -8.82 2.33 -36.51
N ALA A 77 -7.69 3.01 -36.51
CA ALA A 77 -7.63 4.41 -36.96
C ALA A 77 -6.40 4.74 -37.76
N SER A 78 -6.61 5.53 -38.82
CA SER A 78 -5.57 6.19 -39.61
C SER A 78 -5.11 7.45 -38.84
N ILE A 79 -4.00 7.40 -38.12
CA ILE A 79 -3.49 8.49 -37.31
C ILE A 79 -2.60 9.41 -38.15
N PRO A 80 -2.90 10.72 -38.27
CA PRO A 80 -2.12 11.64 -39.06
C PRO A 80 -0.75 11.93 -38.45
N ARG A 81 0.26 12.04 -39.30
CA ARG A 81 1.50 12.74 -38.99
C ARG A 81 1.46 14.10 -39.68
N VAL A 82 1.76 15.14 -38.94
CA VAL A 82 1.69 16.53 -39.45
C VAL A 82 3.05 17.12 -39.70
N SER A 83 3.16 17.95 -40.73
CA SER A 83 4.37 18.74 -41.01
C SER A 83 4.33 20.04 -40.19
N CYS A 84 5.29 20.21 -39.30
CA CYS A 84 5.50 21.43 -38.53
C CYS A 84 6.80 22.09 -38.95
N ASP A 85 6.77 23.36 -39.26
CA ASP A 85 7.98 24.10 -39.71
C ASP A 85 9.06 24.13 -38.65
N LYS A 86 8.71 24.11 -37.36
CA LYS A 86 9.65 24.12 -36.24
C LYS A 86 10.13 22.73 -35.82
N CYS A 87 9.26 21.73 -35.86
CA CYS A 87 9.51 20.41 -35.24
C CYS A 87 9.65 19.27 -36.23
N GLY A 88 9.48 19.54 -37.53
CA GLY A 88 9.43 18.50 -38.55
C GLY A 88 8.18 17.65 -38.47
N VAL A 89 8.23 16.43 -39.00
CA VAL A 89 7.07 15.54 -39.02
C VAL A 89 6.82 14.90 -37.65
N LYS A 90 5.63 15.12 -37.09
CA LYS A 90 5.19 14.60 -35.79
C LYS A 90 3.86 13.89 -35.89
N GLN A 91 3.71 12.76 -35.14
CA GLN A 91 2.46 12.02 -35.08
C GLN A 91 1.48 12.68 -34.10
N VAL A 92 0.28 12.95 -34.52
CA VAL A 92 -0.81 13.46 -33.69
C VAL A 92 -1.24 12.41 -32.66
N SER A 93 -1.53 12.83 -31.42
CA SER A 93 -2.10 11.96 -30.42
C SER A 93 -3.63 11.92 -30.57
N PRO A 94 -4.24 10.72 -30.69
CA PRO A 94 -5.70 10.63 -30.73
C PRO A 94 -6.31 10.95 -29.36
N PRO A 95 -7.54 11.49 -29.29
CA PRO A 95 -8.15 11.86 -28.03
C PRO A 95 -8.57 10.67 -27.14
N TRP A 96 -8.72 9.50 -27.73
CA TRP A 96 -9.16 8.28 -27.04
C TRP A 96 -8.05 7.43 -26.43
N ALA A 97 -6.79 7.72 -26.68
CA ALA A 97 -5.68 6.90 -26.19
C ALA A 97 -4.43 7.70 -25.90
N ARG A 98 -3.72 7.34 -24.85
CA ARG A 98 -2.40 7.92 -24.58
C ARG A 98 -1.33 7.35 -25.49
N THR A 99 -0.27 8.10 -25.67
CA THR A 99 0.90 7.67 -26.46
C THR A 99 1.52 6.40 -25.89
N GLY A 100 1.76 5.43 -26.75
CA GLY A 100 2.38 4.14 -26.38
C GLY A 100 1.42 3.09 -25.81
N SER A 101 0.14 3.43 -25.57
CA SER A 101 -0.87 2.46 -25.19
C SER A 101 -1.48 1.77 -26.39
N GLY A 102 -1.79 0.48 -26.23
CA GLY A 102 -2.69 -0.27 -27.13
C GLY A 102 -4.11 -0.37 -26.56
N PHE A 103 -4.46 0.46 -25.56
CA PHE A 103 -5.78 0.53 -24.96
C PHE A 103 -6.33 1.95 -25.06
N THR A 104 -7.65 2.07 -25.10
CA THR A 104 -8.30 3.37 -24.95
C THR A 104 -8.28 3.84 -23.47
N LEU A 105 -8.38 5.15 -23.24
CA LEU A 105 -8.42 5.72 -21.89
C LEU A 105 -9.56 5.14 -21.06
N LEU A 106 -10.75 4.96 -21.64
CA LEU A 106 -11.90 4.36 -20.96
C LEU A 106 -11.64 2.90 -20.58
N PHE A 107 -10.94 2.14 -21.44
CA PHE A 107 -10.58 0.77 -21.13
C PHE A 107 -9.52 0.70 -20.02
N GLU A 108 -8.51 1.59 -20.03
CA GLU A 108 -7.53 1.69 -18.96
C GLU A 108 -8.18 2.07 -17.62
N ALA A 109 -9.12 3.03 -17.61
CA ALA A 109 -9.86 3.39 -16.40
C ALA A 109 -10.68 2.21 -15.85
N PHE A 110 -11.35 1.47 -16.72
CA PHE A 110 -12.07 0.25 -16.35
C PHE A 110 -11.14 -0.81 -15.77
N LEU A 111 -10.00 -1.07 -16.40
CA LEU A 111 -8.99 -2.01 -15.89
C LEU A 111 -8.54 -1.62 -14.47
N LEU A 112 -8.21 -0.36 -14.25
CA LEU A 112 -7.76 0.14 -12.95
C LEU A 112 -8.83 -0.05 -11.86
N SER A 113 -10.11 0.21 -12.18
CA SER A 113 -11.21 -0.01 -11.24
C SER A 113 -11.36 -1.48 -10.85
N MET A 114 -11.20 -2.40 -11.79
CA MET A 114 -11.26 -3.85 -11.53
C MET A 114 -10.06 -4.35 -10.71
N VAL A 115 -8.85 -3.89 -11.05
CA VAL A 115 -7.62 -4.36 -10.36
C VAL A 115 -7.58 -3.92 -8.89
N LYS A 116 -8.29 -2.85 -8.54
CA LYS A 116 -8.48 -2.46 -7.13
C LYS A 116 -9.24 -3.53 -6.33
N ALA A 117 -10.18 -4.21 -6.96
CA ALA A 117 -11.06 -5.18 -6.32
C ALA A 117 -10.58 -6.64 -6.44
N MET A 118 -9.79 -6.97 -7.47
CA MET A 118 -9.37 -8.35 -7.73
C MET A 118 -7.96 -8.43 -8.33
N PRO A 119 -7.29 -9.63 -8.27
CA PRO A 119 -5.96 -9.83 -8.84
C PRO A 119 -5.88 -9.51 -10.33
N VAL A 120 -4.75 -8.94 -10.76
CA VAL A 120 -4.49 -8.59 -12.17
C VAL A 120 -4.67 -9.78 -13.11
N ALA A 121 -4.27 -10.98 -12.70
CA ALA A 121 -4.44 -12.19 -13.50
C ALA A 121 -5.91 -12.50 -13.77
N ASN A 122 -6.79 -12.35 -12.79
CA ASN A 122 -8.23 -12.56 -12.96
C ASN A 122 -8.85 -11.49 -13.87
N VAL A 123 -8.40 -10.22 -13.71
CA VAL A 123 -8.85 -9.16 -14.63
C VAL A 123 -8.41 -9.47 -16.07
N ALA A 124 -7.16 -9.88 -16.26
CA ALA A 124 -6.61 -10.24 -17.56
C ALA A 124 -7.43 -11.36 -18.24
N GLU A 125 -7.82 -12.39 -17.48
CA GLU A 125 -8.71 -13.46 -17.95
C GLU A 125 -10.10 -12.94 -18.34
N ILE A 126 -10.72 -12.10 -17.49
CA ILE A 126 -12.07 -11.55 -17.74
C ILE A 126 -12.10 -10.70 -19.01
N VAL A 127 -11.04 -9.90 -19.25
CA VAL A 127 -11.01 -8.98 -20.41
C VAL A 127 -10.35 -9.59 -21.65
N ASP A 128 -9.91 -10.84 -21.58
CA ASP A 128 -9.19 -11.56 -22.63
C ASP A 128 -7.95 -10.76 -23.11
N GLU A 129 -7.08 -10.42 -22.14
CA GLU A 129 -5.83 -9.70 -22.40
C GLU A 129 -4.67 -10.32 -21.61
N HIS A 130 -3.43 -10.12 -22.09
CA HIS A 130 -2.27 -10.61 -21.36
C HIS A 130 -1.97 -9.74 -20.13
N ASP A 131 -1.70 -10.37 -18.98
CA ASP A 131 -1.48 -9.69 -17.69
C ASP A 131 -0.35 -8.64 -17.75
N THR A 132 0.70 -8.85 -18.55
CA THR A 132 1.79 -7.88 -18.70
C THR A 132 1.33 -6.55 -19.32
N ARG A 133 0.28 -6.55 -20.14
CA ARG A 133 -0.31 -5.32 -20.69
C ARG A 133 -1.00 -4.53 -19.56
N LEU A 134 -1.73 -5.21 -18.69
CA LEU A 134 -2.40 -4.61 -17.54
C LEU A 134 -1.37 -4.05 -16.55
N TRP A 135 -0.29 -4.78 -16.27
CA TRP A 135 0.79 -4.28 -15.42
C TRP A 135 1.43 -3.00 -15.96
N ARG A 136 1.59 -2.85 -17.29
CA ARG A 136 2.06 -1.58 -17.89
C ARG A 136 1.09 -0.43 -17.71
N VAL A 137 -0.22 -0.70 -17.71
CA VAL A 137 -1.24 0.32 -17.40
C VAL A 137 -1.11 0.75 -15.95
N LEU A 138 -1.05 -0.21 -15.01
CA LEU A 138 -0.87 0.11 -13.60
C LEU A 138 0.39 0.93 -13.36
N ASP A 139 1.52 0.47 -13.90
CA ASP A 139 2.80 1.14 -13.76
C ASP A 139 2.73 2.60 -14.23
N HIS A 140 2.14 2.83 -15.40
CA HIS A 140 1.99 4.17 -15.95
C HIS A 140 1.22 5.12 -15.02
N TYR A 141 0.05 4.70 -14.52
CA TYR A 141 -0.79 5.59 -13.72
C TYR A 141 -0.27 5.73 -12.28
N VAL A 142 0.19 4.64 -11.69
CA VAL A 142 0.74 4.66 -10.33
C VAL A 142 2.02 5.49 -10.28
N SER A 143 2.96 5.28 -11.20
CA SER A 143 4.23 6.02 -11.23
C SER A 143 3.99 7.52 -11.41
N ARG A 144 3.12 7.92 -12.34
CA ARG A 144 2.75 9.33 -12.53
C ARG A 144 2.08 9.96 -11.30
N ALA A 145 1.21 9.21 -10.63
CA ALA A 145 0.59 9.70 -9.41
C ALA A 145 1.58 9.84 -8.26
N VAL A 146 2.54 8.91 -8.15
CA VAL A 146 3.64 8.99 -7.18
C VAL A 146 4.58 10.15 -7.49
N GLU A 147 4.95 10.35 -8.76
CA GLU A 147 5.76 11.49 -9.21
C GLU A 147 5.10 12.85 -8.94
N GLY A 148 3.77 12.90 -8.97
CA GLY A 148 2.97 14.11 -8.73
C GLY A 148 2.54 14.32 -7.28
N LEU A 149 3.03 13.50 -6.32
CA LEU A 149 2.70 13.70 -4.91
C LEU A 149 3.22 15.05 -4.40
N ASP A 150 2.39 15.74 -3.64
CA ASP A 150 2.78 16.91 -2.85
C ASP A 150 2.86 16.51 -1.37
N LEU A 151 4.07 16.53 -0.81
CA LEU A 151 4.39 16.19 0.56
C LEU A 151 4.74 17.41 1.42
N SER A 152 4.49 18.63 0.93
CA SER A 152 4.84 19.91 1.60
C SER A 152 4.22 20.06 2.99
N GLU A 153 3.04 19.46 3.21
CA GLU A 153 2.28 19.55 4.46
C GLU A 153 2.38 18.30 5.33
N VAL A 154 3.29 17.37 5.03
CA VAL A 154 3.44 16.16 5.84
C VAL A 154 4.20 16.50 7.12
N GLU A 155 3.55 16.28 8.27
CA GLU A 155 4.09 16.53 9.61
C GLU A 155 4.12 15.30 10.49
N GLN A 156 3.22 14.34 10.26
CA GLN A 156 3.08 13.14 11.07
C GLN A 156 3.20 11.90 10.18
N ILE A 157 4.17 11.07 10.48
CA ILE A 157 4.45 9.87 9.71
C ILE A 157 4.32 8.62 10.56
N ALA A 158 4.00 7.52 9.90
CA ALA A 158 4.19 6.20 10.48
C ALA A 158 4.94 5.31 9.50
N ALA A 159 5.76 4.41 10.02
CA ALA A 159 6.47 3.43 9.21
C ALA A 159 6.36 2.04 9.82
N ASP A 160 6.13 1.04 8.96
CA ASP A 160 6.08 -0.37 9.34
C ASP A 160 6.56 -1.25 8.19
N GLU A 161 6.92 -2.48 8.53
CA GLU A 161 7.41 -3.48 7.59
C GLU A 161 6.29 -4.45 7.21
N THR A 162 6.28 -4.86 5.95
CA THR A 162 5.42 -5.96 5.53
C THR A 162 6.20 -6.97 4.68
N SER A 163 5.90 -8.26 4.86
CA SER A 163 6.59 -9.32 4.12
C SER A 163 6.24 -9.27 2.63
N ALA A 164 7.24 -9.11 1.78
CA ALA A 164 7.09 -9.23 0.34
C ALA A 164 7.03 -10.68 -0.12
N ARG A 165 7.90 -11.55 0.42
CA ARG A 165 7.97 -12.99 0.13
C ARG A 165 8.33 -13.79 1.38
N ARG A 166 8.26 -15.13 1.29
CA ARG A 166 8.81 -16.02 2.34
C ARG A 166 10.33 -15.81 2.45
N GLY A 167 10.83 -15.83 3.70
CA GLY A 167 12.27 -15.75 3.99
C GLY A 167 12.79 -14.31 3.95
N HIS A 168 12.61 -13.54 5.02
CA HIS A 168 13.25 -12.23 5.29
C HIS A 168 13.26 -11.20 4.14
N ASP A 169 12.31 -11.29 3.21
CA ASP A 169 12.13 -10.35 2.12
C ASP A 169 10.99 -9.40 2.46
N TYR A 170 11.33 -8.12 2.76
CA TYR A 170 10.41 -7.12 3.26
C TYR A 170 10.36 -5.90 2.35
N ILE A 171 9.26 -5.17 2.47
CA ILE A 171 9.12 -3.77 2.05
C ILE A 171 8.72 -2.95 3.26
N SER A 172 9.18 -1.70 3.32
CA SER A 172 8.78 -0.72 4.35
C SER A 172 7.78 0.26 3.76
N LEU A 173 6.70 0.49 4.48
CA LEU A 173 5.64 1.42 4.12
C LEU A 173 5.79 2.68 4.97
N PHE A 174 5.75 3.86 4.33
CA PHE A 174 5.68 5.15 5.01
C PHE A 174 4.32 5.77 4.73
N VAL A 175 3.64 6.17 5.79
CA VAL A 175 2.24 6.63 5.77
C VAL A 175 2.17 8.05 6.31
N ASP A 176 1.51 8.94 5.59
CA ASP A 176 1.03 10.21 6.12
C ASP A 176 -0.17 9.92 7.03
N MET A 177 -0.01 10.19 8.33
CA MET A 177 -1.02 9.88 9.34
C MET A 177 -2.21 10.82 9.30
N VAL A 178 -2.04 12.04 8.80
CA VAL A 178 -3.10 13.04 8.65
C VAL A 178 -3.99 12.70 7.44
N ARG A 179 -3.37 12.49 6.28
CA ARG A 179 -4.08 12.11 5.05
C ARG A 179 -4.47 10.64 4.99
N ARG A 180 -3.91 9.80 5.88
CA ARG A 180 -4.17 8.36 6.01
C ARG A 180 -3.82 7.59 4.73
N LYS A 181 -2.73 7.97 4.05
CA LYS A 181 -2.29 7.41 2.77
C LYS A 181 -0.84 6.96 2.83
N VAL A 182 -0.54 5.86 2.14
CA VAL A 182 0.86 5.48 1.88
C VAL A 182 1.47 6.51 0.93
N VAL A 183 2.57 7.11 1.35
CA VAL A 183 3.29 8.13 0.57
C VAL A 183 4.60 7.61 0.00
N TYR A 184 5.21 6.58 0.62
CA TYR A 184 6.43 5.98 0.11
C TYR A 184 6.53 4.50 0.45
N VAL A 185 7.13 3.73 -0.47
CA VAL A 185 7.35 2.29 -0.31
C VAL A 185 8.79 1.95 -0.66
N ALA A 186 9.58 1.56 0.34
CA ALA A 186 10.97 1.16 0.19
C ALA A 186 11.14 -0.37 0.09
N ASP A 187 12.24 -0.82 -0.52
CA ASP A 187 12.70 -2.21 -0.39
C ASP A 187 13.54 -2.35 0.88
N GLY A 188 13.34 -3.45 1.61
CA GLY A 188 14.09 -3.73 2.84
C GLY A 188 13.42 -3.19 4.10
N LYS A 189 14.21 -3.13 5.18
CA LYS A 189 13.79 -2.76 6.53
C LYS A 189 14.94 -2.18 7.37
N ASP A 190 15.89 -1.57 6.74
CA ASP A 190 17.08 -0.99 7.36
C ASP A 190 17.00 0.55 7.44
N ALA A 191 18.01 1.18 8.02
CA ALA A 191 18.06 2.63 8.12
C ALA A 191 18.03 3.32 6.76
N ALA A 192 18.59 2.69 5.71
CA ALA A 192 18.60 3.23 4.35
C ALA A 192 17.18 3.40 3.78
N THR A 193 16.18 2.65 4.26
CA THR A 193 14.77 2.88 3.87
C THR A 193 14.26 4.23 4.36
N VAL A 194 14.69 4.66 5.54
CA VAL A 194 14.34 5.98 6.11
C VAL A 194 15.08 7.09 5.39
N ASP A 195 16.37 6.88 5.04
CA ASP A 195 17.15 7.83 4.22
C ASP A 195 16.49 8.04 2.85
N GLY A 196 16.06 6.94 2.22
CA GLY A 196 15.31 6.98 0.97
C GLY A 196 14.00 7.74 1.07
N PHE A 197 13.24 7.55 2.15
CA PHE A 197 12.02 8.31 2.40
C PHE A 197 12.31 9.81 2.61
N ALA A 198 13.35 10.15 3.38
CA ALA A 198 13.72 11.54 3.62
C ALA A 198 14.09 12.28 2.33
N ALA A 199 14.87 11.64 1.45
CA ALA A 199 15.20 12.18 0.13
C ALA A 199 13.96 12.31 -0.77
N PHE A 200 13.05 11.34 -0.73
CA PHE A 200 11.79 11.36 -1.46
C PHE A 200 10.86 12.48 -0.97
N LEU A 201 10.75 12.66 0.35
CA LEU A 201 9.99 13.75 0.97
C LEU A 201 10.44 15.12 0.45
N GLU A 202 11.76 15.38 0.45
CA GLU A 202 12.34 16.64 -0.05
C GLU A 202 12.10 16.83 -1.55
N ALA A 203 12.27 15.79 -2.35
CA ALA A 203 11.99 15.83 -3.79
C ALA A 203 10.53 16.15 -4.14
N HIS A 204 9.61 15.93 -3.19
CA HIS A 204 8.17 16.19 -3.33
C HIS A 204 7.68 17.38 -2.48
N GLY A 205 8.56 18.34 -2.20
CA GLY A 205 8.23 19.61 -1.55
C GLY A 205 8.16 19.59 -0.02
N GLY A 206 8.30 18.42 0.62
CA GLY A 206 8.34 18.32 2.07
C GLY A 206 9.67 18.76 2.67
N LYS A 207 9.71 18.94 3.99
CA LYS A 207 10.91 19.32 4.75
C LYS A 207 11.11 18.37 5.91
N ARG A 208 12.33 17.95 6.16
CA ARG A 208 12.67 17.04 7.28
C ARG A 208 12.31 17.65 8.63
N GLU A 209 12.49 18.95 8.77
CA GLU A 209 12.22 19.70 10.00
C GLU A 209 10.72 19.82 10.32
N ASN A 210 9.86 19.66 9.32
CA ASN A 210 8.41 19.73 9.49
C ASN A 210 7.85 18.44 10.11
N ILE A 211 8.59 17.33 10.07
CA ILE A 211 8.13 16.08 10.69
C ILE A 211 8.24 16.21 12.21
N THR A 212 7.09 16.32 12.88
CA THR A 212 6.95 16.49 14.33
C THR A 212 6.73 15.19 15.08
N ASP A 213 6.15 14.19 14.41
CA ASP A 213 5.80 12.91 15.00
C ASP A 213 6.10 11.74 14.04
N ALA A 214 6.68 10.69 14.61
CA ALA A 214 6.99 9.45 13.88
C ALA A 214 6.54 8.23 14.69
N SER A 215 5.55 7.48 14.18
CA SER A 215 5.13 6.20 14.76
C SER A 215 5.85 5.06 14.07
N ILE A 216 6.67 4.32 14.80
CA ILE A 216 7.51 3.24 14.26
C ILE A 216 7.52 2.03 15.21
N ASP A 217 8.05 0.90 14.73
CA ASP A 217 8.38 -0.21 15.59
C ASP A 217 9.60 0.09 16.49
N MET A 218 9.90 -0.82 17.40
CA MET A 218 11.05 -0.68 18.33
C MET A 218 12.39 -1.08 17.68
N GLY A 219 12.45 -1.26 16.37
CA GLY A 219 13.64 -1.67 15.62
C GLY A 219 14.75 -0.61 15.65
N ALA A 220 15.97 -1.03 15.96
CA ALA A 220 17.12 -0.11 16.08
C ALA A 220 17.38 0.66 14.78
N ALA A 221 17.18 0.03 13.61
CA ALA A 221 17.39 0.63 12.30
C ALA A 221 16.43 1.80 12.05
N PHE A 222 15.13 1.62 12.29
CA PHE A 222 14.14 2.70 12.15
C PHE A 222 14.38 3.83 13.13
N ILE A 223 14.68 3.51 14.41
CA ILE A 223 15.01 4.52 15.43
C ILE A 223 16.20 5.37 15.00
N ALA A 224 17.29 4.72 14.56
CA ALA A 224 18.48 5.43 14.10
C ALA A 224 18.18 6.29 12.86
N GLY A 225 17.48 5.74 11.87
CA GLY A 225 17.09 6.45 10.66
C GLY A 225 16.22 7.67 10.93
N VAL A 226 15.19 7.55 11.80
CA VAL A 226 14.30 8.67 12.17
C VAL A 226 15.07 9.76 12.91
N LYS A 227 15.91 9.39 13.88
CA LYS A 227 16.73 10.36 14.62
C LYS A 227 17.74 11.10 13.74
N ALA A 228 18.30 10.43 12.73
CA ALA A 228 19.26 11.02 11.80
C ALA A 228 18.61 11.97 10.79
N ASN A 229 17.40 11.63 10.31
CA ASN A 229 16.77 12.34 9.20
C ASN A 229 15.72 13.37 9.63
N PHE A 230 15.07 13.21 10.80
CA PHE A 230 13.95 14.04 11.23
C PHE A 230 14.23 14.63 12.63
N PRO A 231 14.98 15.76 12.70
CA PRO A 231 15.50 16.29 13.98
C PRO A 231 14.40 16.70 14.98
N ASN A 232 13.23 17.09 14.48
CA ASN A 232 12.10 17.52 15.31
C ASN A 232 11.11 16.39 15.63
N ALA A 233 11.28 15.21 15.03
CA ALA A 233 10.34 14.11 15.15
C ALA A 233 10.37 13.48 16.55
N LYS A 234 9.23 13.45 17.18
CA LYS A 234 9.01 12.71 18.42
C LYS A 234 8.61 11.28 18.06
N ILE A 235 9.46 10.33 18.43
CA ILE A 235 9.20 8.92 18.19
C ILE A 235 8.12 8.41 19.15
N THR A 236 7.15 7.70 18.60
CA THR A 236 6.12 6.95 19.35
C THR A 236 6.23 5.47 18.94
N PHE A 237 6.30 4.58 19.92
CA PHE A 237 6.30 3.14 19.64
C PHE A 237 4.89 2.59 19.63
N ASP A 238 4.65 1.70 18.67
CA ASP A 238 3.40 0.98 18.59
C ASP A 238 3.23 0.02 19.76
N LYS A 239 2.08 0.15 20.42
CA LYS A 239 1.68 -0.75 21.51
C LYS A 239 1.69 -2.23 21.09
N PHE A 240 1.33 -2.56 19.84
CA PHE A 240 1.36 -3.92 19.35
C PHE A 240 2.77 -4.52 19.41
N HIS A 241 3.78 -3.75 18.99
CA HIS A 241 5.19 -4.19 19.02
C HIS A 241 5.72 -4.33 20.46
N VAL A 242 5.27 -3.46 21.38
CA VAL A 242 5.59 -3.60 22.81
C VAL A 242 5.03 -4.90 23.37
N ILE A 243 3.75 -5.19 23.11
CA ILE A 243 3.11 -6.43 23.59
C ILE A 243 3.70 -7.67 22.90
N LYS A 244 4.04 -7.58 21.61
CA LYS A 244 4.74 -8.66 20.89
C LYS A 244 6.07 -9.01 21.57
N LEU A 245 6.86 -8.01 21.94
CA LEU A 245 8.14 -8.21 22.63
C LEU A 245 7.96 -8.96 23.95
N VAL A 246 6.92 -8.63 24.70
CA VAL A 246 6.61 -9.32 25.97
C VAL A 246 6.05 -10.72 25.71
N ASN A 247 5.25 -10.94 24.67
CA ASN A 247 4.78 -12.25 24.27
C ASN A 247 5.94 -13.19 23.91
N GLU A 248 6.99 -12.68 23.26
CA GLU A 248 8.20 -13.45 22.95
C GLU A 248 8.92 -13.89 24.22
N ALA A 249 9.00 -13.03 25.25
CA ALA A 249 9.57 -13.37 26.55
C ALA A 249 8.73 -14.42 27.28
N VAL A 250 7.40 -14.31 27.28
CA VAL A 250 6.48 -15.33 27.82
C VAL A 250 6.69 -16.69 27.12
N ASP A 251 6.79 -16.69 25.78
CA ASP A 251 7.02 -17.95 25.03
C ASP A 251 8.41 -18.54 25.29
N GLU A 252 9.41 -17.71 25.59
CA GLU A 252 10.74 -18.17 26.00
C GLU A 252 10.69 -18.90 27.36
N VAL A 253 10.01 -18.31 28.35
CA VAL A 253 9.77 -18.94 29.67
C VAL A 253 9.03 -20.26 29.46
N ARG A 254 7.91 -20.24 28.73
CA ARG A 254 7.11 -21.43 28.43
C ARG A 254 7.95 -22.55 27.78
N ARG A 255 8.78 -22.23 26.79
CA ARG A 255 9.62 -23.21 26.09
C ARG A 255 10.67 -23.82 27.03
N THR A 256 11.16 -23.05 27.98
CA THR A 256 12.13 -23.53 28.99
C THR A 256 11.44 -24.48 29.96
N GLU A 257 10.29 -24.09 30.50
CA GLU A 257 9.51 -24.86 31.45
C GLU A 257 8.95 -26.17 30.84
N ALA A 258 8.51 -26.11 29.56
CA ALA A 258 7.98 -27.27 28.82
C ALA A 258 8.99 -28.40 28.60
N LYS A 259 10.30 -28.19 28.86
CA LYS A 259 11.31 -29.26 28.84
C LYS A 259 11.19 -30.23 30.04
N HIS A 260 10.63 -29.72 31.13
CA HIS A 260 10.55 -30.44 32.41
C HIS A 260 9.11 -30.59 32.92
N ASN A 261 8.14 -29.97 32.24
CA ASN A 261 6.74 -29.95 32.64
C ASN A 261 5.80 -30.19 31.45
N ASP A 262 5.22 -31.39 31.42
CA ASP A 262 4.35 -31.83 30.33
C ASP A 262 3.01 -31.07 30.27
N TRP A 263 2.56 -30.46 31.38
CA TRP A 263 1.31 -29.71 31.46
C TRP A 263 1.28 -28.48 30.55
N ILE A 264 2.46 -27.97 30.17
CA ILE A 264 2.61 -26.78 29.34
C ILE A 264 2.75 -27.13 27.85
N LYS A 265 2.98 -28.42 27.52
CA LYS A 265 3.07 -28.85 26.12
C LYS A 265 1.74 -28.59 25.39
N GLY A 266 1.83 -27.99 24.17
CA GLY A 266 0.65 -27.68 23.37
C GLY A 266 -0.10 -26.38 23.77
N THR A 267 0.24 -25.73 24.87
CA THR A 267 -0.51 -24.58 25.42
C THR A 267 -0.06 -23.22 24.89
N ARG A 268 0.80 -23.15 23.86
CA ARG A 268 1.39 -21.90 23.37
C ARG A 268 0.36 -20.80 23.13
N TYR A 269 -0.70 -21.10 22.41
CA TYR A 269 -1.69 -20.09 22.00
C TYR A 269 -2.54 -19.57 23.17
N LEU A 270 -2.69 -20.35 24.23
CA LEU A 270 -3.37 -19.95 25.45
C LEU A 270 -2.65 -18.73 26.11
N TRP A 271 -1.32 -18.77 26.19
CA TRP A 271 -0.49 -17.73 26.83
C TRP A 271 -0.33 -16.46 26.00
N LEU A 272 -0.66 -16.51 24.71
CA LEU A 272 -0.61 -15.33 23.83
C LEU A 272 -1.92 -14.52 23.83
N LYS A 273 -3.02 -15.10 24.33
CA LYS A 273 -4.32 -14.44 24.43
C LYS A 273 -4.40 -13.52 25.65
N ASN A 274 -5.22 -12.47 25.51
CA ASN A 274 -5.62 -11.65 26.65
C ASN A 274 -6.70 -12.40 27.43
N LEU A 275 -6.74 -12.19 28.76
CA LEU A 275 -7.73 -12.84 29.63
C LEU A 275 -9.17 -12.68 29.12
N GLN A 276 -9.50 -11.48 28.64
CA GLN A 276 -10.83 -11.16 28.11
C GLN A 276 -11.17 -11.86 26.79
N ASN A 277 -10.18 -12.39 26.08
CA ASN A 277 -10.32 -13.06 24.78
C ASN A 277 -10.27 -14.60 24.90
N LEU A 278 -10.19 -15.12 26.13
CA LEU A 278 -10.27 -16.54 26.40
C LEU A 278 -11.72 -17.00 26.39
N ASP A 279 -12.00 -18.13 25.76
CA ASP A 279 -13.25 -18.82 25.90
C ASP A 279 -13.37 -19.52 27.26
N GLU A 280 -14.54 -20.13 27.57
CA GLU A 280 -14.80 -20.74 28.87
C GLU A 280 -13.91 -21.97 29.15
N GLU A 281 -13.58 -22.75 28.11
CA GLU A 281 -12.68 -23.91 28.24
C GLU A 281 -11.23 -23.46 28.50
N GLU A 282 -10.79 -22.42 27.80
CA GLU A 282 -9.47 -21.80 28.00
C GLU A 282 -9.36 -21.17 29.38
N LYS A 283 -10.40 -20.46 29.86
CA LYS A 283 -10.44 -19.92 31.24
C LYS A 283 -10.34 -21.05 32.28
N ALA A 284 -11.10 -22.13 32.11
CA ALA A 284 -11.01 -23.27 33.00
C ALA A 284 -9.62 -23.92 32.97
N SER A 285 -8.95 -23.90 31.82
CA SER A 285 -7.57 -24.39 31.68
C SER A 285 -6.58 -23.47 32.41
N ILE A 286 -6.72 -22.15 32.32
CA ILE A 286 -5.90 -21.19 33.07
C ILE A 286 -6.05 -21.42 34.58
N VAL A 287 -7.26 -21.56 35.09
CA VAL A 287 -7.51 -21.82 36.52
C VAL A 287 -6.80 -23.10 37.01
N ARG A 288 -6.86 -24.18 36.22
CA ARG A 288 -6.15 -25.43 36.53
C ARG A 288 -4.63 -25.25 36.55
N LEU A 289 -4.10 -24.49 35.62
CA LEU A 289 -2.65 -24.21 35.50
C LEU A 289 -2.14 -23.24 36.58
N GLU A 290 -3.00 -22.32 37.05
CA GLU A 290 -2.68 -21.39 38.14
C GLU A 290 -2.35 -22.14 39.44
N ALA A 291 -3.12 -23.19 39.75
CA ALA A 291 -2.89 -24.01 40.91
C ALA A 291 -1.52 -24.77 40.91
N ALA A 292 -0.90 -24.89 39.75
CA ALA A 292 0.39 -25.58 39.59
C ALA A 292 1.61 -24.68 39.82
N ASN A 293 1.42 -23.41 40.14
CA ASN A 293 2.48 -22.40 40.42
C ASN A 293 3.59 -22.39 39.34
N LEU A 294 3.19 -22.23 38.07
CA LEU A 294 4.06 -22.33 36.92
C LEU A 294 4.79 -21.00 36.63
N ASP A 295 6.06 -21.08 36.23
CA ASP A 295 6.82 -19.93 35.72
C ASP A 295 6.14 -19.23 34.55
N THR A 296 5.56 -20.02 33.64
CA THR A 296 4.79 -19.52 32.49
C THR A 296 3.55 -18.75 32.94
N MET A 297 2.86 -19.19 33.99
CA MET A 297 1.71 -18.48 34.56
C MET A 297 2.15 -17.11 35.12
N GLN A 298 3.24 -17.06 35.88
CA GLN A 298 3.78 -15.81 36.39
C GLN A 298 4.17 -14.85 35.24
N ALA A 299 4.84 -15.35 34.21
CA ALA A 299 5.20 -14.56 33.04
C ALA A 299 3.95 -14.01 32.32
N TRP A 300 2.91 -14.82 32.18
CA TRP A 300 1.65 -14.41 31.58
C TRP A 300 0.92 -13.34 32.43
N GLN A 301 0.87 -13.47 33.75
CA GLN A 301 0.31 -12.47 34.64
C GLN A 301 1.04 -11.13 34.54
N ILE A 302 2.37 -11.14 34.46
CA ILE A 302 3.22 -9.97 34.22
C ILE A 302 2.84 -9.29 32.90
N ARG A 303 2.66 -10.09 31.86
CA ARG A 303 2.25 -9.61 30.52
C ARG A 303 0.83 -9.04 30.55
N GLN A 304 -0.13 -9.69 31.19
CA GLN A 304 -1.51 -9.20 31.29
C GLN A 304 -1.53 -7.82 32.00
N ASN A 305 -0.82 -7.70 33.11
CA ASN A 305 -0.75 -6.48 33.87
C ASN A 305 -0.13 -5.30 33.08
N LEU A 306 0.89 -5.56 32.24
CA LEU A 306 1.49 -4.50 31.42
C LEU A 306 0.47 -3.84 30.47
N GLN A 307 -0.55 -4.56 30.01
CA GLN A 307 -1.53 -3.99 29.06
C GLN A 307 -2.31 -2.82 29.67
N ASP A 308 -2.46 -2.80 30.99
CA ASP A 308 -3.19 -1.74 31.68
C ASP A 308 -2.49 -0.36 31.55
N VAL A 309 -1.18 -0.35 31.23
CA VAL A 309 -0.45 0.90 30.99
C VAL A 309 -1.09 1.73 29.87
N PHE A 310 -1.61 1.06 28.82
CA PHE A 310 -2.20 1.72 27.66
C PHE A 310 -3.65 2.20 27.87
N THR A 311 -4.26 1.84 28.98
CA THR A 311 -5.61 2.27 29.36
C THR A 311 -5.59 3.35 30.45
N MET A 312 -4.41 3.75 30.90
CA MET A 312 -4.28 4.78 31.93
C MET A 312 -4.74 6.15 31.44
N PRO A 313 -5.40 6.93 32.29
CA PRO A 313 -6.03 8.21 31.91
C PRO A 313 -5.03 9.32 31.56
N SER A 314 -3.75 9.16 31.89
CA SER A 314 -2.70 10.14 31.61
C SER A 314 -1.31 9.51 31.54
N VAL A 315 -0.40 10.17 30.81
CA VAL A 315 1.02 9.79 30.77
C VAL A 315 1.65 9.71 32.14
N ALA A 316 1.28 10.63 33.06
CA ALA A 316 1.82 10.65 34.43
C ALA A 316 1.38 9.41 35.21
N SER A 317 0.10 9.01 35.13
CA SER A 317 -0.40 7.80 35.79
C SER A 317 0.20 6.54 35.17
N ALA A 318 0.30 6.49 33.85
CA ALA A 318 0.92 5.38 33.12
C ALA A 318 2.41 5.22 33.49
N ARG A 319 3.16 6.33 33.65
CA ARG A 319 4.56 6.31 34.10
C ARG A 319 4.68 5.73 35.50
N LYS A 320 3.84 6.18 36.43
CA LYS A 320 3.82 5.62 37.79
C LYS A 320 3.49 4.13 37.80
N PHE A 321 2.54 3.73 36.96
CA PHE A 321 2.17 2.32 36.79
C PHE A 321 3.36 1.52 36.25
N LEU A 322 4.02 1.99 35.21
CA LEU A 322 5.14 1.31 34.54
C LEU A 322 6.34 1.14 35.50
N HIS A 323 6.63 2.14 36.34
CA HIS A 323 7.66 2.02 37.36
C HIS A 323 7.33 0.93 38.42
N ARG A 324 6.07 0.86 38.87
CA ARG A 324 5.65 -0.19 39.81
C ARG A 324 5.68 -1.57 39.17
N TRP A 325 5.22 -1.67 37.91
CA TRP A 325 5.29 -2.90 37.13
C TRP A 325 6.74 -3.37 36.96
N HIS A 326 7.65 -2.47 36.60
CA HIS A 326 9.08 -2.82 36.48
C HIS A 326 9.68 -3.28 37.82
N ALA A 327 9.38 -2.60 38.92
CA ALA A 327 9.84 -3.00 40.24
C ALA A 327 9.37 -4.40 40.62
N TRP A 328 8.09 -4.73 40.33
CA TRP A 328 7.55 -6.07 40.51
C TRP A 328 8.28 -7.10 39.67
N VAL A 329 8.44 -6.85 38.34
CA VAL A 329 9.14 -7.78 37.46
C VAL A 329 10.61 -7.99 37.89
N SER A 330 11.24 -6.98 38.45
CA SER A 330 12.64 -7.09 38.93
C SER A 330 12.80 -8.07 40.10
N THR A 331 11.74 -8.37 40.84
CA THR A 331 11.76 -9.33 41.97
C THR A 331 11.51 -10.78 41.54
N CYS A 332 10.99 -11.04 40.33
CA CYS A 332 10.77 -12.41 39.86
C CYS A 332 12.10 -13.09 39.41
N ASP A 333 12.13 -14.42 39.34
CA ASP A 333 13.32 -15.16 38.90
C ASP A 333 13.36 -15.44 37.39
N LEU A 334 12.44 -14.84 36.62
CA LEU A 334 12.28 -15.05 35.19
C LEU A 334 13.17 -14.12 34.37
N GLN A 335 14.37 -14.58 33.99
CA GLN A 335 15.35 -13.77 33.24
C GLN A 335 14.83 -13.18 31.95
N PRO A 336 14.04 -13.89 31.09
CA PRO A 336 13.44 -13.27 29.90
C PRO A 336 12.53 -12.09 30.22
N MET A 337 11.75 -12.18 31.33
CA MET A 337 10.85 -11.11 31.75
C MET A 337 11.62 -9.89 32.30
N LYS A 338 12.68 -10.10 33.07
CA LYS A 338 13.58 -9.01 33.55
C LYS A 338 14.20 -8.25 32.38
N LYS A 339 14.70 -8.98 31.37
CA LYS A 339 15.33 -8.41 30.18
C LYS A 339 14.35 -7.54 29.38
N VAL A 340 13.15 -8.04 29.14
CA VAL A 340 12.14 -7.28 28.40
C VAL A 340 11.65 -6.05 29.21
N ALA A 341 11.51 -6.18 30.53
CA ALA A 341 11.12 -5.06 31.39
C ALA A 341 12.17 -3.93 31.37
N ALA A 342 13.47 -4.27 31.43
CA ALA A 342 14.54 -3.30 31.26
C ALA A 342 14.50 -2.59 29.90
N THR A 343 14.22 -3.34 28.82
CA THR A 343 14.07 -2.78 27.46
C THR A 343 12.90 -1.80 27.40
N ILE A 344 11.76 -2.14 28.00
CA ILE A 344 10.56 -1.29 28.05
C ILE A 344 10.84 -0.02 28.85
N MET A 345 11.52 -0.14 30.00
CA MET A 345 11.88 1.03 30.82
C MET A 345 12.85 1.97 30.10
N ALA A 346 13.83 1.43 29.39
CA ALA A 346 14.77 2.24 28.61
C ALA A 346 14.11 3.04 27.48
N LYS A 347 12.90 2.64 27.08
CA LYS A 347 12.11 3.26 26.00
C LYS A 347 10.75 3.80 26.49
N ALA A 348 10.66 4.05 27.80
CA ALA A 348 9.38 4.39 28.45
C ALA A 348 8.75 5.69 27.89
N ASP A 349 9.55 6.69 27.54
CA ASP A 349 9.06 7.97 27.02
C ASP A 349 8.36 7.81 25.67
N GLU A 350 8.96 7.06 24.75
CA GLU A 350 8.41 6.79 23.44
C GLU A 350 7.18 5.88 23.50
N ILE A 351 7.18 4.90 24.42
CA ILE A 351 6.02 3.99 24.64
C ILE A 351 4.84 4.78 25.22
N LEU A 352 5.08 5.58 26.26
CA LEU A 352 4.04 6.34 26.94
C LEU A 352 3.46 7.47 26.08
N ARG A 353 4.21 7.93 25.07
CA ARG A 353 3.71 8.93 24.12
C ARG A 353 2.49 8.42 23.33
N SER A 354 2.37 7.11 23.10
CA SER A 354 1.20 6.52 22.44
C SER A 354 -0.13 6.83 23.14
N ILE A 355 -0.08 7.15 24.46
CA ILE A 355 -1.28 7.50 25.25
C ILE A 355 -1.74 8.94 24.96
N SER A 356 -0.84 9.83 24.57
CA SER A 356 -1.13 11.27 24.36
C SER A 356 -1.13 11.71 22.90
N SER A 357 -0.50 10.95 22.00
CA SER A 357 -0.28 11.39 20.61
C SER A 357 -1.50 11.22 19.71
N ASN A 358 -2.55 10.51 20.11
CA ASN A 358 -3.66 10.07 19.24
C ASN A 358 -3.21 9.34 17.94
N LEU A 359 -1.91 9.05 17.80
CA LEU A 359 -1.37 8.28 16.69
C LEU A 359 -1.75 6.82 16.91
N SER A 360 -2.84 6.43 16.31
CA SER A 360 -3.29 5.03 16.33
C SER A 360 -2.63 4.25 15.20
N ASN A 361 -1.88 3.20 15.55
CA ASN A 361 -1.33 2.27 14.55
C ASN A 361 -2.40 1.36 13.93
N GLY A 362 -3.64 1.44 14.35
CA GLY A 362 -4.75 0.76 13.69
C GLY A 362 -4.86 1.07 12.19
N LEU A 363 -4.40 2.25 11.76
CA LEU A 363 -4.28 2.58 10.34
C LEU A 363 -3.21 1.73 9.63
N LEU A 364 -2.01 1.62 10.21
CA LEU A 364 -0.93 0.78 9.65
C LEU A 364 -1.31 -0.70 9.65
N GLU A 365 -1.91 -1.20 10.73
CA GLU A 365 -2.43 -2.56 10.79
C GLU A 365 -3.48 -2.83 9.70
N ALA A 366 -4.41 -1.90 9.49
CA ALA A 366 -5.41 -1.99 8.44
C ALA A 366 -4.77 -1.97 7.04
N ILE A 367 -3.83 -1.08 6.78
CA ILE A 367 -3.08 -1.01 5.51
C ILE A 367 -2.31 -2.32 5.28
N ASN A 368 -1.54 -2.78 6.27
CA ASN A 368 -0.79 -4.03 6.18
C ASN A 368 -1.72 -5.23 5.99
N GLY A 369 -2.85 -5.27 6.70
CA GLY A 369 -3.90 -6.28 6.54
C GLY A 369 -4.44 -6.34 5.11
N ASN A 370 -4.76 -5.19 4.52
CA ASN A 370 -5.25 -5.07 3.15
C ASN A 370 -4.18 -5.50 2.13
N VAL A 371 -2.93 -5.07 2.31
CA VAL A 371 -1.80 -5.46 1.44
C VAL A 371 -1.59 -6.98 1.49
N GLN A 372 -1.58 -7.57 2.68
CA GLN A 372 -1.41 -9.01 2.83
C GLN A 372 -2.62 -9.81 2.32
N ALA A 373 -3.84 -9.27 2.43
CA ALA A 373 -5.05 -9.86 1.86
C ALA A 373 -4.98 -9.86 0.33
N ALA A 374 -4.63 -8.73 -0.29
CA ALA A 374 -4.43 -8.63 -1.73
C ALA A 374 -3.34 -9.58 -2.23
N LYS A 375 -2.22 -9.66 -1.52
CA LYS A 375 -1.12 -10.58 -1.82
C LYS A 375 -1.56 -12.05 -1.75
N ARG A 376 -2.33 -12.45 -0.71
CA ARG A 376 -2.88 -13.81 -0.59
C ARG A 376 -3.84 -14.13 -1.72
N LYS A 377 -4.76 -13.20 -2.06
CA LYS A 377 -5.72 -13.34 -3.15
C LYS A 377 -5.03 -13.50 -4.50
N ALA A 378 -3.92 -12.78 -4.73
CA ALA A 378 -3.10 -12.88 -5.93
C ALA A 378 -2.12 -14.08 -5.91
N LYS A 379 -2.09 -14.90 -4.86
CA LYS A 379 -1.10 -15.98 -4.64
C LYS A 379 0.36 -15.48 -4.68
N GLY A 380 0.57 -14.21 -4.34
CA GLY A 380 1.85 -13.50 -4.39
C GLY A 380 2.02 -12.64 -5.64
N TYR A 381 3.08 -11.83 -5.65
CA TYR A 381 3.45 -10.99 -6.79
C TYR A 381 4.79 -11.45 -7.38
N ARG A 382 4.89 -11.43 -8.71
CA ARG A 382 6.10 -11.89 -9.43
C ARG A 382 7.33 -11.04 -9.09
N THR A 383 7.15 -9.74 -8.89
CA THR A 383 8.23 -8.79 -8.55
C THR A 383 7.83 -7.92 -7.37
N LYS A 384 8.83 -7.35 -6.64
CA LYS A 384 8.57 -6.33 -5.62
C LYS A 384 7.95 -5.07 -6.22
N HIS A 385 8.35 -4.72 -7.44
CA HIS A 385 7.78 -3.59 -8.16
C HIS A 385 6.26 -3.74 -8.29
N ASN A 386 5.77 -4.91 -8.75
CA ASN A 386 4.32 -5.17 -8.82
C ASN A 386 3.63 -5.08 -7.46
N LEU A 387 4.28 -5.55 -6.39
CA LEU A 387 3.75 -5.39 -5.03
C LEU A 387 3.65 -3.91 -4.64
N LYS A 388 4.68 -3.10 -4.90
CA LYS A 388 4.67 -1.66 -4.61
C LYS A 388 3.57 -0.93 -5.36
N LEU A 389 3.38 -1.22 -6.66
CA LEU A 389 2.28 -0.68 -7.45
C LEU A 389 0.92 -0.97 -6.78
N MET A 390 0.73 -2.20 -6.31
CA MET A 390 -0.52 -2.57 -5.62
C MET A 390 -0.67 -1.90 -4.27
N VAL A 391 0.41 -1.68 -3.52
CA VAL A 391 0.37 -0.92 -2.26
C VAL A 391 -0.12 0.50 -2.51
N TYR A 392 0.46 1.20 -3.48
CA TYR A 392 0.03 2.55 -3.85
C TYR A 392 -1.42 2.57 -4.36
N LEU A 393 -1.82 1.58 -5.16
CA LEU A 393 -3.18 1.47 -5.67
C LEU A 393 -4.21 1.29 -4.54
N ILE A 394 -3.89 0.46 -3.53
CA ILE A 394 -4.80 0.11 -2.44
C ILE A 394 -4.83 1.21 -1.36
N ALA A 395 -3.67 1.79 -1.04
CA ALA A 395 -3.49 2.63 0.14
C ALA A 395 -2.86 4.02 -0.15
N GLY A 396 -2.42 4.30 -1.38
CA GLY A 396 -1.82 5.59 -1.76
C GLY A 396 -2.83 6.64 -2.25
N GLY A 397 -4.11 6.28 -2.45
CA GLY A 397 -5.12 7.20 -2.98
C GLY A 397 -4.93 7.56 -4.46
N VAL A 398 -4.18 6.76 -5.20
CA VAL A 398 -3.76 7.00 -6.59
C VAL A 398 -4.93 7.06 -7.58
N LEU A 399 -6.08 6.47 -7.23
CA LEU A 399 -7.26 6.43 -8.12
C LEU A 399 -8.15 7.67 -8.04
N ASP A 400 -7.84 8.62 -7.17
CA ASP A 400 -8.62 9.85 -7.06
C ASP A 400 -8.51 10.73 -8.34
N ALA A 401 -7.58 10.40 -9.25
CA ALA A 401 -7.26 11.08 -10.50
C ALA A 401 -7.32 10.16 -11.74
N LEU A 402 -8.28 9.22 -11.79
CA LEU A 402 -8.46 8.40 -12.99
C LEU A 402 -8.91 9.23 -14.19
N PRO A 403 -8.43 8.92 -15.43
CA PRO A 403 -8.97 9.53 -16.62
C PRO A 403 -10.43 9.14 -16.79
N THR A 404 -11.31 10.11 -16.78
CA THR A 404 -12.75 9.97 -17.09
C THR A 404 -13.01 10.22 -18.54
#